data_13126508727a3571e50bc172fda9bf47
#
_entry.id   13126508727a3571e50bc172fda9bf47
#
_cell.length_a   1.000
_cell.length_b   1.000
_cell.length_c   1.000
_cell.angle_alpha   90.00
_cell.angle_beta   90.00
_cell.angle_gamma   90.00
#
_symmetry.space_group_name_H-M   'P 1'
#
loop_
_entity.id
_entity.type
_entity.pdbx_description
1 polymer ?
#
loop_
_entity_poly.entity_id
_entity_poly.type
_entity_poly.pdbx_seq_one_letter_code
_entity_poly.pdbx_strand_id
1 'polypeptide(L)'
;MAIHKLDLGEFDEIDYHLIAIHTSLEDYRLAFFLNQKLPINLGKNNNEIQINIKEGETKFSRFYYHDNEKAISWNLIQNKNEVIQQKNDNSQNLFSNISLEVSTKVYLLPEFKKVDYFLKIENLEDNLNIATIQTLLNTIDSISTAYTVETNKIKSKNNLIF
;
A
#
# COMPACT_ATOMS: atom_id res chain seq x y z
N MET A 1 6.59 -25.62 -36.38
CA MET A 1 5.99 -25.73 -35.05
C MET A 1 6.09 -24.39 -34.35
N ALA A 2 5.01 -23.68 -34.30
CA ALA A 2 4.97 -22.46 -33.52
C ALA A 2 4.78 -22.86 -32.06
N ILE A 3 5.84 -22.70 -31.26
CA ILE A 3 5.71 -22.79 -29.80
C ILE A 3 5.04 -21.49 -29.39
N HIS A 4 3.73 -21.53 -29.20
CA HIS A 4 3.04 -20.46 -28.49
C HIS A 4 3.56 -20.50 -27.05
N LYS A 5 4.53 -19.66 -26.74
CA LYS A 5 4.86 -19.31 -25.39
C LYS A 5 3.62 -18.61 -24.85
N LEU A 6 2.82 -19.34 -24.08
CA LEU A 6 1.79 -18.74 -23.27
C LEU A 6 2.50 -17.75 -22.35
N ASP A 7 2.47 -16.50 -22.71
CA ASP A 7 2.88 -15.43 -21.82
C ASP A 7 1.79 -15.32 -20.77
N LEU A 8 2.01 -15.95 -19.63
CA LEU A 8 1.10 -15.91 -18.48
C LEU A 8 0.85 -14.46 -18.00
N GLY A 9 1.65 -13.50 -18.46
CA GLY A 9 1.44 -12.09 -18.20
C GLY A 9 0.24 -11.47 -18.93
N GLU A 10 -0.25 -12.08 -20.02
CA GLU A 10 -1.44 -11.59 -20.72
C GLU A 10 -2.76 -12.04 -20.07
N PHE A 11 -2.72 -13.01 -19.17
CA PHE A 11 -3.89 -13.52 -18.44
C PHE A 11 -4.06 -12.95 -17.04
N ASP A 12 -3.11 -12.18 -16.55
CA ASP A 12 -3.28 -11.38 -15.35
C ASP A 12 -4.15 -10.16 -15.68
N GLU A 13 -5.43 -10.40 -15.92
CA GLU A 13 -6.42 -9.32 -15.91
C GLU A 13 -6.29 -8.61 -14.56
N ILE A 14 -5.85 -7.36 -14.61
CA ILE A 14 -5.79 -6.52 -13.43
C ILE A 14 -7.24 -6.19 -13.06
N ASP A 15 -7.79 -6.99 -12.16
CA ASP A 15 -9.17 -6.90 -11.70
C ASP A 15 -9.30 -6.02 -10.43
N TYR A 16 -8.49 -4.98 -10.36
CA TYR A 16 -8.55 -4.01 -9.28
C TYR A 16 -8.31 -2.59 -9.75
N HIS A 17 -8.86 -1.64 -9.00
CA HIS A 17 -8.51 -0.23 -9.07
C HIS A 17 -7.59 0.14 -7.92
N LEU A 18 -6.65 1.02 -8.16
CA LEU A 18 -5.71 1.50 -7.16
C LEU A 18 -5.81 3.03 -7.07
N ILE A 19 -6.10 3.52 -5.87
CA ILE A 19 -6.10 4.96 -5.56
C ILE A 19 -4.90 5.27 -4.69
N ALA A 20 -4.08 6.23 -5.13
CA ALA A 20 -2.99 6.79 -4.34
C ALA A 20 -3.52 7.87 -3.40
N ILE A 21 -3.10 7.84 -2.15
CA ILE A 21 -3.52 8.79 -1.11
C ILE A 21 -2.29 9.45 -0.50
N HIS A 22 -2.27 10.78 -0.51
CA HIS A 22 -1.27 11.60 0.17
C HIS A 22 -1.91 12.23 1.42
N THR A 23 -1.40 11.87 2.57
CA THR A 23 -1.87 12.34 3.87
C THR A 23 -0.79 12.18 4.94
N SER A 24 -0.85 13.00 5.97
CA SER A 24 -0.04 12.83 7.17
C SER A 24 -0.73 12.02 8.27
N LEU A 25 -1.96 11.55 8.01
CA LEU A 25 -2.70 10.73 8.98
C LEU A 25 -2.04 9.37 9.18
N GLU A 26 -2.13 8.89 10.40
CA GLU A 26 -1.82 7.49 10.72
C GLU A 26 -2.87 6.55 10.11
N ASP A 27 -2.51 5.31 9.91
CA ASP A 27 -3.31 4.30 9.21
C ASP A 27 -4.72 4.12 9.77
N TYR A 28 -4.85 3.97 11.09
CA TYR A 28 -6.14 3.78 11.75
C TYR A 28 -7.04 5.04 11.66
N ARG A 29 -6.44 6.23 11.68
CA ARG A 29 -7.19 7.48 11.53
C ARG A 29 -7.68 7.67 10.10
N LEU A 30 -6.84 7.34 9.13
CA LEU A 30 -7.24 7.35 7.73
C LEU A 30 -8.38 6.36 7.49
N ALA A 31 -8.26 5.12 7.98
CA ALA A 31 -9.33 4.12 7.88
C ALA A 31 -10.64 4.62 8.48
N PHE A 32 -10.59 5.28 9.63
CA PHE A 32 -11.77 5.88 10.27
C PHE A 32 -12.47 6.90 9.37
N PHE A 33 -11.71 7.82 8.76
CA PHE A 33 -12.29 8.83 7.86
C PHE A 33 -12.85 8.21 6.59
N LEU A 34 -12.19 7.20 6.03
CA LEU A 34 -12.70 6.47 4.86
C LEU A 34 -14.02 5.77 5.17
N ASN A 35 -14.13 5.16 6.35
CA ASN A 35 -15.36 4.50 6.79
C ASN A 35 -16.52 5.47 6.96
N GLN A 36 -16.25 6.74 7.24
CA GLN A 36 -17.29 7.76 7.33
C GLN A 36 -17.76 8.27 5.96
N LYS A 37 -16.88 8.30 4.97
CA LYS A 37 -17.16 8.84 3.64
C LYS A 37 -17.66 7.81 2.63
N LEU A 38 -17.29 6.57 2.81
CA LEU A 38 -17.59 5.47 1.90
C LEU A 38 -18.47 4.43 2.61
N PRO A 39 -19.29 3.66 1.87
CA PRO A 39 -20.13 2.61 2.44
C PRO A 39 -19.30 1.35 2.77
N ILE A 40 -18.27 1.50 3.57
CA ILE A 40 -17.31 0.45 3.95
C ILE A 40 -17.05 0.47 5.45
N ASN A 41 -16.50 -0.61 5.94
CA ASN A 41 -16.09 -0.75 7.34
C ASN A 41 -14.71 -1.42 7.43
N LEU A 42 -13.68 -0.69 7.01
CA LEU A 42 -12.30 -1.13 7.07
C LEU A 42 -11.89 -1.46 8.51
N GLY A 43 -11.41 -2.66 8.73
CA GLY A 43 -10.84 -3.11 9.99
C GLY A 43 -9.40 -3.57 9.81
N LYS A 44 -8.56 -3.41 10.84
CA LYS A 44 -7.16 -3.82 10.77
C LYS A 44 -7.06 -5.33 10.54
N ASN A 45 -6.29 -5.71 9.53
CA ASN A 45 -5.98 -7.11 9.27
C ASN A 45 -4.69 -7.49 10.02
N ASN A 46 -4.73 -8.63 10.71
CA ASN A 46 -3.55 -9.15 11.41
C ASN A 46 -2.44 -9.62 10.46
N ASN A 47 -2.81 -9.94 9.21
CA ASN A 47 -1.86 -10.30 8.17
C ASN A 47 -1.37 -9.04 7.47
N GLU A 48 -0.31 -8.45 8.00
CA GLU A 48 0.38 -7.32 7.38
C GLU A 48 1.19 -7.80 6.17
N ILE A 49 1.45 -6.89 5.23
CA ILE A 49 2.27 -7.21 4.06
C ILE A 49 3.74 -7.12 4.46
N GLN A 50 4.45 -8.23 4.32
CA GLN A 50 5.85 -8.36 4.69
C GLN A 50 6.76 -8.20 3.46
N ILE A 51 7.74 -7.33 3.55
CA ILE A 51 8.77 -7.11 2.54
C ILE A 51 10.15 -7.30 3.19
N ASN A 52 10.98 -8.11 2.55
CA ASN A 52 12.35 -8.36 2.95
C ASN A 52 13.31 -7.60 2.04
N ILE A 53 14.19 -6.83 2.63
CA ILE A 53 15.30 -6.14 1.95
C ILE A 53 16.63 -6.57 2.58
N LYS A 54 17.76 -6.17 2.01
CA LYS A 54 19.09 -6.52 2.55
C LYS A 54 19.27 -6.08 4.00
N GLU A 55 18.70 -4.93 4.35
CA GLU A 55 18.81 -4.29 5.66
C GLU A 55 17.92 -4.94 6.72
N GLY A 56 16.95 -5.77 6.30
CA GLY A 56 16.05 -6.48 7.21
C GLY A 56 14.64 -6.64 6.67
N GLU A 57 13.72 -6.98 7.59
CA GLU A 57 12.31 -7.18 7.31
C GLU A 57 11.50 -5.96 7.73
N THR A 58 10.54 -5.59 6.92
CA THR A 58 9.54 -4.60 7.28
C THR A 58 8.13 -5.07 6.95
N LYS A 59 7.16 -4.53 7.68
CA LYS A 59 5.75 -4.85 7.50
C LYS A 59 4.98 -3.57 7.18
N PHE A 60 4.02 -3.69 6.27
CA PHE A 60 3.10 -2.62 5.91
C PHE A 60 1.72 -2.94 6.45
N SER A 61 1.12 -2.00 7.15
CA SER A 61 -0.21 -2.18 7.71
C SER A 61 -1.26 -2.31 6.62
N ARG A 62 -2.28 -3.11 6.90
CA ARG A 62 -3.37 -3.40 5.99
C ARG A 62 -4.69 -3.36 6.74
N PHE A 63 -5.63 -2.56 6.24
CA PHE A 63 -7.02 -2.55 6.67
C PHE A 63 -7.87 -3.14 5.56
N TYR A 64 -8.83 -3.96 5.93
CA TYR A 64 -9.59 -4.77 4.98
C TYR A 64 -11.09 -4.68 5.27
N TYR A 65 -11.87 -4.70 4.20
CA TYR A 65 -13.32 -4.85 4.23
C TYR A 65 -13.78 -5.62 3.00
N HIS A 66 -14.68 -6.55 3.18
CA HIS A 66 -15.33 -7.26 2.09
C HIS A 66 -16.84 -7.05 2.15
N ASP A 67 -17.39 -6.51 1.09
CA ASP A 67 -18.83 -6.38 0.88
C ASP A 67 -19.36 -7.69 0.27
N ASN A 68 -20.05 -8.50 1.09
CA ASN A 68 -20.57 -9.79 0.66
C ASN A 68 -21.71 -9.67 -0.35
N GLU A 69 -22.48 -8.58 -0.32
CA GLU A 69 -23.61 -8.38 -1.24
C GLU A 69 -23.15 -8.02 -2.64
N LYS A 70 -22.11 -7.19 -2.72
CA LYS A 70 -21.55 -6.71 -3.99
C LYS A 70 -20.30 -7.49 -4.43
N ALA A 71 -19.78 -8.37 -3.57
CA ALA A 71 -18.53 -9.09 -3.77
C ALA A 71 -17.32 -8.18 -4.06
N ILE A 72 -17.30 -7.01 -3.46
CA ILE A 72 -16.22 -6.01 -3.59
C ILE A 72 -15.30 -6.10 -2.38
N SER A 73 -14.01 -6.20 -2.62
CA SER A 73 -12.98 -6.17 -1.57
C SER A 73 -12.23 -4.85 -1.55
N TRP A 74 -12.05 -4.29 -0.37
CA TRP A 74 -11.37 -3.04 -0.13
C TRP A 74 -10.16 -3.28 0.76
N ASN A 75 -8.99 -2.78 0.35
CA ASN A 75 -7.77 -2.83 1.12
C ASN A 75 -7.13 -1.45 1.19
N LEU A 76 -6.96 -0.93 2.39
CA LEU A 76 -6.14 0.25 2.65
C LEU A 76 -4.76 -0.21 3.08
N ILE A 77 -3.74 0.17 2.34
CA ILE A 77 -2.39 -0.37 2.47
C ILE A 77 -1.41 0.79 2.69
N GLN A 78 -0.58 0.68 3.71
CA GLN A 78 0.53 1.59 3.94
C GLN A 78 1.60 1.40 2.85
N ASN A 79 2.13 2.50 2.31
CA ASN A 79 3.18 2.44 1.28
C ASN A 79 4.58 2.72 1.82
N LYS A 80 4.69 3.40 2.96
CA LYS A 80 5.98 3.82 3.53
C LYS A 80 6.21 3.15 4.88
N ASN A 81 7.40 2.63 5.06
CA ASN A 81 7.90 2.17 6.35
C ASN A 81 9.42 2.28 6.38
N GLU A 82 10.03 1.86 7.45
CA GLU A 82 11.48 1.89 7.61
C GLU A 82 11.99 0.64 8.32
N VAL A 83 13.22 0.26 8.00
CA VAL A 83 13.99 -0.76 8.72
C VAL A 83 15.07 -0.04 9.53
N ILE A 84 15.09 -0.30 10.83
CA ILE A 84 16.08 0.26 11.73
C ILE A 84 17.14 -0.81 12.00
N GLN A 85 18.40 -0.49 11.68
CA GLN A 85 19.56 -1.33 11.99
C GLN A 85 20.40 -0.67 13.06
N GLN A 86 20.83 -1.45 14.05
CA GLN A 86 21.85 -1.04 14.99
C GLN A 86 23.21 -1.46 14.44
N LYS A 87 24.04 -0.49 14.06
CA LYS A 87 25.44 -0.72 13.70
C LYS A 87 26.28 -0.50 14.95
N ASN A 88 26.87 -1.59 15.46
CA ASN A 88 27.93 -1.48 16.46
C ASN A 88 29.21 -1.05 15.74
N ASP A 89 29.66 0.17 16.03
CA ASP A 89 30.98 0.60 15.60
C ASP A 89 32.03 -0.11 16.47
N ASN A 90 32.66 -1.14 15.91
CA ASN A 90 33.78 -1.85 16.55
C ASN A 90 35.08 -1.07 16.52
N SER A 91 35.05 0.25 16.30
CA SER A 91 36.25 1.08 16.43
C SER A 91 36.70 1.10 17.89
N GLN A 92 37.99 0.82 18.11
CA GLN A 92 38.64 0.79 19.45
C GLN A 92 38.75 2.16 20.09
N ASN A 93 37.84 3.06 19.87
CA ASN A 93 37.81 4.39 20.49
C ASN A 93 37.05 4.34 21.80
N LEU A 94 37.45 5.25 22.73
CA LEU A 94 36.88 5.43 24.06
C LEU A 94 35.37 5.62 24.14
N PHE A 95 34.67 5.69 22.99
CA PHE A 95 33.22 5.80 22.82
C PHE A 95 32.61 4.54 22.21
N SER A 96 33.21 3.37 22.40
CA SER A 96 32.82 2.06 21.79
C SER A 96 31.42 1.56 22.16
N ASN A 97 30.66 2.31 22.98
CA ASN A 97 29.28 1.96 23.35
C ASN A 97 28.22 2.79 22.62
N ILE A 98 28.60 3.56 21.60
CA ILE A 98 27.63 4.30 20.80
C ILE A 98 27.10 3.35 19.70
N SER A 99 25.91 2.81 19.91
CA SER A 99 25.17 2.14 18.86
C SER A 99 24.59 3.20 17.93
N LEU A 100 25.05 3.23 16.67
CA LEU A 100 24.46 4.07 15.64
C LEU A 100 23.22 3.36 15.09
N GLU A 101 22.06 3.98 15.22
CA GLU A 101 20.86 3.53 14.55
C GLU A 101 20.84 4.09 13.13
N VAL A 102 20.77 3.20 12.13
CA VAL A 102 20.62 3.56 10.73
C VAL A 102 19.24 3.14 10.27
N SER A 103 18.45 4.12 9.83
CA SER A 103 17.11 3.89 9.27
C SER A 103 17.18 3.83 7.76
N THR A 104 16.61 2.78 7.18
CA THR A 104 16.43 2.62 5.73
C THR A 104 14.95 2.70 5.40
N LYS A 105 14.56 3.67 4.57
CA LYS A 105 13.18 3.80 4.10
C LYS A 105 12.84 2.71 3.11
N VAL A 106 11.70 2.08 3.30
CA VAL A 106 11.15 1.02 2.44
C VAL A 106 9.78 1.43 1.94
N TYR A 107 9.50 1.11 0.69
CA TYR A 107 8.22 1.41 0.05
C TYR A 107 7.59 0.12 -0.47
N LEU A 108 6.29 -0.02 -0.29
CA LEU A 108 5.54 -1.15 -0.86
C LEU A 108 5.61 -1.11 -2.39
N LEU A 109 5.36 0.07 -2.97
CA LEU A 109 5.55 0.34 -4.39
C LEU A 109 6.68 1.37 -4.55
N PRO A 110 7.93 0.93 -4.78
CA PRO A 110 9.10 1.85 -4.87
C PRO A 110 8.99 2.88 -5.99
N GLU A 111 8.23 2.59 -7.04
CA GLU A 111 7.96 3.53 -8.14
C GLU A 111 7.07 4.71 -7.72
N PHE A 112 6.39 4.62 -6.58
CA PHE A 112 5.49 5.64 -6.03
C PHE A 112 5.94 6.13 -4.65
N LYS A 113 7.17 6.53 -4.49
CA LYS A 113 7.78 6.93 -3.19
C LYS A 113 7.07 8.06 -2.46
N LYS A 114 6.36 8.92 -3.19
CA LYS A 114 5.66 10.08 -2.61
C LYS A 114 4.29 9.73 -2.06
N VAL A 115 3.74 8.58 -2.42
CA VAL A 115 2.42 8.12 -1.97
C VAL A 115 2.51 7.56 -0.56
N ASP A 116 1.60 7.98 0.32
CA ASP A 116 1.58 7.53 1.71
C ASP A 116 0.80 6.23 1.90
N TYR A 117 -0.35 6.12 1.22
CA TYR A 117 -1.23 4.94 1.27
C TYR A 117 -1.80 4.63 -0.11
N PHE A 118 -2.19 3.36 -0.29
CA PHE A 118 -2.98 2.91 -1.44
C PHE A 118 -4.31 2.35 -0.97
N LEU A 119 -5.37 2.67 -1.68
CA LEU A 119 -6.66 2.01 -1.57
C LEU A 119 -6.84 1.12 -2.78
N LYS A 120 -6.78 -0.20 -2.56
CA LYS A 120 -6.98 -1.23 -3.57
C LYS A 120 -8.42 -1.71 -3.50
N ILE A 121 -9.13 -1.64 -4.62
CA ILE A 121 -10.55 -2.03 -4.73
C ILE A 121 -10.65 -3.12 -5.78
N GLU A 122 -11.05 -4.32 -5.37
CA GLU A 122 -11.19 -5.49 -6.24
C GLU A 122 -12.66 -5.74 -6.57
N ASN A 123 -12.90 -6.22 -7.78
CA ASN A 123 -14.23 -6.59 -8.32
C ASN A 123 -15.22 -5.43 -8.32
N LEU A 124 -14.72 -4.21 -8.53
CA LEU A 124 -15.58 -3.04 -8.67
C LEU A 124 -16.37 -3.14 -9.98
N GLU A 125 -17.69 -3.24 -9.88
CA GLU A 125 -18.56 -3.20 -11.05
C GLU A 125 -18.53 -1.83 -11.72
N ASP A 126 -18.75 -1.78 -13.05
CA ASP A 126 -18.73 -0.56 -13.86
C ASP A 126 -19.68 0.55 -13.35
N ASN A 127 -20.67 0.17 -12.55
CA ASN A 127 -21.65 1.11 -11.98
C ASN A 127 -21.11 1.91 -10.78
N LEU A 128 -20.02 1.46 -10.14
CA LEU A 128 -19.36 2.22 -9.10
C LEU A 128 -18.26 3.05 -9.76
N ASN A 129 -18.55 4.29 -10.03
CA ASN A 129 -17.61 5.19 -10.66
C ASN A 129 -16.41 5.45 -9.73
N ILE A 130 -15.25 4.91 -10.11
CA ILE A 130 -13.99 5.14 -9.39
C ILE A 130 -13.68 6.64 -9.20
N ALA A 131 -14.09 7.45 -10.16
CA ALA A 131 -13.97 8.90 -10.07
C ALA A 131 -14.81 9.49 -8.93
N THR A 132 -15.98 8.92 -8.62
CA THR A 132 -16.81 9.33 -7.48
C THR A 132 -16.09 9.03 -6.17
N ILE A 133 -15.48 7.87 -6.04
CA ILE A 133 -14.68 7.50 -4.87
C ILE A 133 -13.52 8.47 -4.69
N GLN A 134 -12.78 8.74 -5.76
CA GLN A 134 -11.68 9.70 -5.73
C GLN A 134 -12.15 11.09 -5.29
N THR A 135 -13.29 11.56 -5.79
CA THR A 135 -13.88 12.85 -5.41
C THR A 135 -14.24 12.86 -3.93
N LEU A 136 -14.86 11.81 -3.41
CA LEU A 136 -15.22 11.71 -2.00
C LEU A 136 -13.98 11.73 -1.09
N LEU A 137 -12.91 11.05 -1.48
CA LEU A 137 -11.65 11.07 -0.73
C LEU A 137 -11.06 12.47 -0.67
N ASN A 138 -11.11 13.23 -1.76
CA ASN A 138 -10.61 14.61 -1.81
C ASN A 138 -11.48 15.61 -1.02
N THR A 139 -12.65 15.21 -0.53
CA THR A 139 -13.46 16.02 0.41
C THR A 139 -13.00 15.90 1.86
N ILE A 140 -12.13 14.95 2.18
CA ILE A 140 -11.56 14.79 3.51
C ILE A 140 -10.44 15.81 3.70
N ASP A 141 -10.60 16.73 4.64
CA ASP A 141 -9.65 17.84 4.85
C ASP A 141 -8.22 17.37 5.14
N SER A 142 -8.08 16.24 5.84
CA SER A 142 -6.78 15.67 6.20
C SER A 142 -6.08 14.91 5.06
N ILE A 143 -6.73 14.74 3.91
CA ILE A 143 -6.14 14.17 2.71
C ILE A 143 -5.69 15.33 1.82
N SER A 144 -4.38 15.38 1.54
CA SER A 144 -3.82 16.41 0.65
C SER A 144 -4.28 16.21 -0.78
N THR A 145 -4.23 14.97 -1.26
CA THR A 145 -4.74 14.58 -2.57
C THR A 145 -4.94 13.06 -2.66
N ALA A 146 -5.91 12.66 -3.44
CA ALA A 146 -6.15 11.27 -3.81
C ALA A 146 -6.44 11.20 -5.32
N TYR A 147 -5.84 10.22 -6.00
CA TYR A 147 -5.98 10.04 -7.44
C TYR A 147 -5.86 8.58 -7.84
N THR A 148 -6.49 8.23 -8.95
CA THR A 148 -6.43 6.88 -9.52
C THR A 148 -5.05 6.65 -10.16
N VAL A 149 -4.43 5.53 -9.84
CA VAL A 149 -3.16 5.09 -10.43
C VAL A 149 -3.45 4.28 -11.69
N GLU A 150 -2.78 4.61 -12.78
CA GLU A 150 -2.80 3.79 -13.98
C GLU A 150 -2.07 2.47 -13.72
N THR A 151 -2.75 1.35 -13.89
CA THR A 151 -2.22 0.01 -13.55
C THR A 151 -1.01 -0.38 -14.38
N ASN A 152 -0.86 0.16 -15.60
CA ASN A 152 0.32 -0.06 -16.45
C ASN A 152 1.60 0.60 -15.90
N LYS A 153 1.47 1.57 -15.00
CA LYS A 153 2.61 2.23 -14.33
C LYS A 153 3.11 1.47 -13.09
N ILE A 154 2.35 0.48 -12.64
CA ILE A 154 2.72 -0.34 -11.48
C ILE A 154 3.73 -1.40 -11.94
N LYS A 155 4.95 -1.30 -11.44
CA LYS A 155 6.02 -2.27 -11.70
C LYS A 155 6.06 -3.39 -10.66
N SER A 156 5.85 -3.05 -9.41
CA SER A 156 5.91 -3.97 -8.26
C SER A 156 4.55 -4.63 -7.98
N LYS A 157 3.88 -5.14 -9.00
CA LYS A 157 2.52 -5.73 -8.90
C LYS A 157 2.44 -6.89 -7.91
N ASN A 158 3.53 -7.66 -7.77
CA ASN A 158 3.58 -8.79 -6.85
C ASN A 158 3.40 -8.37 -5.38
N ASN A 159 3.77 -7.15 -5.03
CA ASN A 159 3.60 -6.62 -3.68
C ASN A 159 2.14 -6.31 -3.33
N LEU A 160 1.26 -6.33 -4.33
CA LEU A 160 -0.19 -6.13 -4.17
C LEU A 160 -0.98 -7.45 -4.14
N ILE A 161 -0.29 -8.58 -4.17
CA ILE A 161 -0.89 -9.92 -4.06
C ILE A 161 -0.73 -10.38 -2.62
N PHE A 162 -1.83 -10.47 -1.92
CA PHE A 162 -1.87 -10.88 -0.52
C PHE A 162 -3.23 -11.46 -0.12
#